data_57aa2bd0d04f6e9a494ede6d8467e466
#
_entry.id   57aa2bd0d04f6e9a494ede6d8467e466
#
_cell.length_a   1.000
_cell.length_b   1.000
_cell.length_c   1.000
_cell.angle_alpha   90.00
_cell.angle_beta   90.00
_cell.angle_gamma   90.00
#
_symmetry.space_group_name_H-M   'P 1'
#
loop_
_entity.id
_entity.type
_entity.pdbx_description
1 polymer ?
#
loop_
_entity_poly.entity_id
_entity_poly.type
_entity_poly.pdbx_seq_one_letter_code
_entity_poly.pdbx_strand_id
1 'polypeptide(L)'
;DIEIEAKEKMKIADIFKKKGEKYFREREEKITISYLKSEKRVLSLGGGAYINANIRKECNKNSLTFWLNWKKDIILKRIHGSKKRPLAMGLSATDLENLFHARSKIYSFADFTINCDQLDKKEIANKIIKKYEIKNNKS
;
A
#
# COMPACT_ATOMS: atom_id res chain seq x y z
N ASP A 1 2.09 7.53 3.75
CA ASP A 1 3.45 8.06 4.11
C ASP A 1 3.37 9.51 4.58
N ILE A 2 2.71 10.42 3.85
CA ILE A 2 2.59 11.86 4.21
C ILE A 2 2.05 12.06 5.63
N GLU A 3 1.02 11.31 6.01
CA GLU A 3 0.40 11.39 7.35
C GLU A 3 1.35 10.91 8.46
N ILE A 4 2.20 9.93 8.16
CA ILE A 4 3.23 9.48 9.12
C ILE A 4 4.27 10.56 9.29
N GLU A 5 4.79 11.13 8.19
CA GLU A 5 5.75 12.23 8.24
C GLU A 5 5.21 13.45 9.02
N ALA A 6 3.94 13.81 8.78
CA ALA A 6 3.30 14.91 9.47
C ALA A 6 3.19 14.68 10.99
N LYS A 7 2.74 13.48 11.40
CA LYS A 7 2.61 13.14 12.83
C LYS A 7 3.96 12.98 13.54
N GLU A 8 4.95 12.44 12.85
CA GLU A 8 6.31 12.26 13.40
C GLU A 8 7.18 13.52 13.28
N LYS A 9 6.73 14.54 12.52
CA LYS A 9 7.50 15.75 12.16
C LYS A 9 8.88 15.41 11.58
N MET A 10 8.94 14.32 10.81
CA MET A 10 10.20 13.73 10.32
C MET A 10 9.96 12.99 9.00
N LYS A 11 10.92 13.05 8.09
CA LYS A 11 10.90 12.27 6.85
C LYS A 11 11.03 10.78 7.14
N ILE A 12 10.37 9.94 6.34
CA ILE A 12 10.41 8.47 6.53
C ILE A 12 11.85 7.95 6.54
N ALA A 13 12.70 8.43 5.63
CA ALA A 13 14.11 8.04 5.62
C ALA A 13 14.84 8.33 6.95
N ASP A 14 14.52 9.47 7.58
CA ASP A 14 15.10 9.85 8.87
C ASP A 14 14.53 9.01 10.02
N ILE A 15 13.24 8.64 9.94
CA ILE A 15 12.63 7.72 10.92
C ILE A 15 13.36 6.37 10.87
N PHE A 16 13.57 5.80 9.67
CA PHE A 16 14.31 4.56 9.52
C PHE A 16 15.74 4.66 10.05
N LYS A 17 16.44 5.75 9.71
CA LYS A 17 17.83 5.97 10.14
C LYS A 17 17.96 6.16 11.65
N LYS A 18 17.06 6.94 12.29
CA LYS A 18 17.17 7.35 13.70
C LYS A 18 16.46 6.38 14.65
N LYS A 19 15.34 5.78 14.24
CA LYS A 19 14.45 4.99 15.11
C LYS A 19 14.28 3.54 14.65
N GLY A 20 14.71 3.22 13.44
CA GLY A 20 14.67 1.88 12.86
C GLY A 20 13.31 1.47 12.27
N GLU A 21 13.30 0.34 11.55
CA GLU A 21 12.12 -0.17 10.87
C GLU A 21 11.00 -0.55 11.84
N LYS A 22 11.32 -1.21 12.96
CA LYS A 22 10.33 -1.64 13.96
C LYS A 22 9.47 -0.47 14.44
N TYR A 23 10.11 0.63 14.83
CA TYR A 23 9.41 1.84 15.25
C TYR A 23 8.51 2.40 14.13
N PHE A 24 9.03 2.47 12.89
CA PHE A 24 8.24 2.92 11.75
C PHE A 24 6.99 2.04 11.57
N ARG A 25 7.11 0.70 11.63
CA ARG A 25 5.98 -0.21 11.47
C ARG A 25 4.94 -0.07 12.58
N GLU A 26 5.33 0.12 13.80
CA GLU A 26 4.41 0.39 14.91
C GLU A 26 3.64 1.71 14.70
N ARG A 27 4.30 2.75 14.19
CA ARG A 27 3.67 4.03 13.89
C ARG A 27 2.74 3.92 12.67
N GLU A 28 3.19 3.27 11.62
CA GLU A 28 2.40 2.99 10.42
C GLU A 28 1.09 2.25 10.78
N GLU A 29 1.17 1.21 11.61
CA GLU A 29 0.02 0.46 12.07
C GLU A 29 -0.97 1.35 12.84
N LYS A 30 -0.50 2.02 13.90
CA LYS A 30 -1.35 2.89 14.74
C LYS A 30 -2.05 3.98 13.94
N ILE A 31 -1.31 4.65 13.07
CA ILE A 31 -1.84 5.75 12.25
C ILE A 31 -2.85 5.20 11.24
N THR A 32 -2.52 4.12 10.54
CA THR A 32 -3.41 3.52 9.53
C THR A 32 -4.72 3.06 10.16
N ILE A 33 -4.65 2.33 11.28
CA ILE A 33 -5.85 1.85 11.99
C ILE A 33 -6.70 3.02 12.48
N SER A 34 -6.10 4.10 12.97
CA SER A 34 -6.87 5.29 13.39
C SER A 34 -7.66 5.91 12.24
N TYR A 35 -7.08 5.93 11.03
CA TYR A 35 -7.78 6.43 9.84
C TYR A 35 -8.86 5.46 9.33
N LEU A 36 -8.64 4.15 9.40
CA LEU A 36 -9.64 3.15 9.02
C LEU A 36 -10.89 3.20 9.91
N LYS A 37 -10.73 3.60 11.17
CA LYS A 37 -11.84 3.74 12.15
C LYS A 37 -12.52 5.11 12.12
N SER A 38 -11.98 6.07 11.41
CA SER A 38 -12.54 7.40 11.31
C SER A 38 -13.52 7.52 10.13
N GLU A 39 -13.94 8.74 9.80
CA GLU A 39 -14.88 9.02 8.72
C GLU A 39 -14.48 8.41 7.36
N LYS A 40 -15.47 8.22 6.48
CA LYS A 40 -15.29 7.71 5.11
C LYS A 40 -14.25 8.51 4.34
N ARG A 41 -13.24 7.83 3.83
CA ARG A 41 -12.15 8.43 3.04
C ARG A 41 -11.48 7.42 2.11
N VAL A 42 -10.76 7.92 1.16
CA VAL A 42 -9.87 7.09 0.33
C VAL A 42 -8.48 7.09 0.97
N LEU A 43 -7.96 5.91 1.29
CA LEU A 43 -6.63 5.72 1.84
C LEU A 43 -5.71 5.06 0.82
N SER A 44 -4.59 5.70 0.51
CA SER A 44 -3.51 5.09 -0.26
C SER A 44 -2.46 4.54 0.70
N LEU A 45 -2.43 3.23 0.86
CA LEU A 45 -1.50 2.56 1.77
C LEU A 45 -0.09 2.49 1.18
N GLY A 46 0.91 2.64 2.03
CA GLY A 46 2.29 2.32 1.68
C GLY A 46 2.43 0.83 1.35
N GLY A 47 3.42 0.48 0.49
CA GLY A 47 3.59 -0.90 0.01
C GLY A 47 3.91 -1.94 1.09
N GLY A 48 4.22 -1.52 2.32
CA GLY A 48 4.42 -2.42 3.47
C GLY A 48 3.20 -2.50 4.39
N ALA A 49 2.33 -1.50 4.39
CA ALA A 49 1.25 -1.40 5.38
C ALA A 49 0.26 -2.58 5.29
N TYR A 50 -0.17 -2.95 4.09
CA TYR A 50 -1.10 -4.08 3.90
C TYR A 50 -0.51 -5.46 4.24
N ILE A 51 0.84 -5.55 4.38
CA ILE A 51 1.52 -6.77 4.86
C ILE A 51 1.23 -7.02 6.35
N ASN A 52 0.93 -5.97 7.11
CA ASN A 52 0.57 -6.07 8.51
C ASN A 52 -0.82 -6.71 8.69
N ALA A 53 -0.89 -7.81 9.45
CA ALA A 53 -2.12 -8.56 9.67
C ALA A 53 -3.22 -7.77 10.40
N ASN A 54 -2.84 -6.88 11.33
CA ASN A 54 -3.79 -6.05 12.08
C ASN A 54 -4.43 -4.99 11.16
N ILE A 55 -3.63 -4.38 10.27
CA ILE A 55 -4.14 -3.45 9.26
C ILE A 55 -5.11 -4.18 8.32
N ARG A 56 -4.74 -5.37 7.81
CA ARG A 56 -5.65 -6.16 6.95
C ARG A 56 -6.96 -6.51 7.65
N LYS A 57 -6.88 -6.95 8.91
CA LYS A 57 -8.07 -7.27 9.72
C LYS A 57 -8.99 -6.07 9.86
N GLU A 58 -8.44 -4.88 10.06
CA GLU A 58 -9.22 -3.65 10.17
C GLU A 58 -9.79 -3.22 8.81
N CYS A 59 -9.03 -3.35 7.73
CA CYS A 59 -9.51 -3.12 6.36
C CYS A 59 -10.73 -3.98 6.04
N ASN A 60 -10.67 -5.28 6.33
CA ASN A 60 -11.75 -6.24 6.06
C ASN A 60 -13.06 -5.92 6.82
N LYS A 61 -12.96 -5.20 7.94
CA LYS A 61 -14.14 -4.79 8.72
C LYS A 61 -14.80 -3.53 8.20
N ASN A 62 -14.01 -2.55 7.79
CA ASN A 62 -14.45 -1.16 7.67
C ASN A 62 -14.19 -0.55 6.30
N SER A 63 -13.66 -1.31 5.34
CA SER A 63 -13.22 -0.73 4.06
C SER A 63 -13.42 -1.69 2.90
N LEU A 64 -13.51 -1.15 1.69
CA LEU A 64 -13.29 -1.89 0.46
C LEU A 64 -11.84 -1.72 0.02
N THR A 65 -11.19 -2.83 -0.24
CA THR A 65 -9.77 -2.87 -0.58
C THR A 65 -9.56 -3.15 -2.07
N PHE A 66 -8.67 -2.38 -2.68
CA PHE A 66 -8.33 -2.48 -4.08
C PHE A 66 -6.83 -2.69 -4.24
N TRP A 67 -6.45 -3.81 -4.83
CA TRP A 67 -5.08 -4.04 -5.26
C TRP A 67 -4.90 -3.52 -6.68
N LEU A 68 -4.06 -2.50 -6.86
CA LEU A 68 -3.63 -2.01 -8.15
C LEU A 68 -2.46 -2.87 -8.62
N ASN A 69 -2.76 -3.83 -9.48
CA ASN A 69 -1.81 -4.83 -9.95
C ASN A 69 -1.18 -4.41 -11.27
N TRP A 70 0.14 -4.34 -11.32
CA TRP A 70 0.96 -4.15 -12.52
C TRP A 70 1.86 -5.36 -12.76
N LYS A 71 2.25 -5.59 -13.99
CA LYS A 71 3.25 -6.59 -14.34
C LYS A 71 4.54 -6.37 -13.54
N LYS A 72 5.19 -7.49 -13.19
CA LYS A 72 6.42 -7.51 -12.41
C LYS A 72 7.46 -6.52 -12.96
N ASP A 73 7.72 -6.56 -14.26
CA ASP A 73 8.75 -5.73 -14.89
C ASP A 73 8.49 -4.23 -14.73
N ILE A 74 7.23 -3.82 -14.78
CA ILE A 74 6.83 -2.41 -14.57
C ILE A 74 7.11 -2.02 -13.11
N ILE A 75 6.75 -2.89 -12.16
CA ILE A 75 6.99 -2.63 -10.73
C ILE A 75 8.48 -2.57 -10.44
N LEU A 76 9.28 -3.52 -10.94
CA LEU A 76 10.72 -3.55 -10.71
C LEU A 76 11.41 -2.30 -11.27
N LYS A 77 11.07 -1.88 -12.50
CA LYS A 77 11.56 -0.62 -13.07
C LYS A 77 11.24 0.60 -12.21
N ARG A 78 10.01 0.68 -11.68
CA ARG A 78 9.59 1.79 -10.79
C ARG A 78 10.30 1.77 -9.44
N ILE A 79 10.66 0.59 -8.92
CA ILE A 79 11.40 0.47 -7.67
C ILE A 79 12.84 0.90 -7.86
N HIS A 80 13.53 0.42 -8.90
CA HIS A 80 14.91 0.80 -9.21
C HIS A 80 15.09 2.31 -9.45
N GLY A 81 14.09 2.98 -10.04
CA GLY A 81 14.12 4.42 -10.28
C GLY A 81 13.74 5.30 -9.07
N SER A 82 13.41 4.72 -7.92
CA SER A 82 12.85 5.47 -6.80
C SER A 82 13.77 5.56 -5.59
N LYS A 83 14.29 6.77 -5.32
CA LYS A 83 15.01 7.08 -4.05
C LYS A 83 14.11 7.09 -2.81
N LYS A 84 12.78 6.92 -2.95
CA LYS A 84 11.79 7.01 -1.88
C LYS A 84 11.45 5.68 -1.20
N ARG A 85 12.21 4.62 -1.48
CA ARG A 85 11.92 3.26 -0.97
C ARG A 85 13.14 2.69 -0.23
N PRO A 86 13.38 3.10 1.05
CA PRO A 86 14.56 2.70 1.80
C PRO A 86 14.77 1.18 1.87
N LEU A 87 13.69 0.41 2.02
CA LEU A 87 13.74 -1.06 2.12
C LEU A 87 14.05 -1.78 0.81
N ALA A 88 13.94 -1.10 -0.32
CA ALA A 88 14.27 -1.67 -1.62
C ALA A 88 15.66 -1.23 -2.10
N MET A 89 16.27 -0.26 -1.40
CA MET A 89 17.61 0.22 -1.72
C MET A 89 18.64 -0.84 -1.26
N GLY A 90 19.46 -1.30 -2.18
CA GLY A 90 20.51 -2.29 -1.89
C GLY A 90 20.09 -3.76 -2.03
N LEU A 91 18.81 -4.05 -2.35
CA LEU A 91 18.37 -5.41 -2.65
C LEU A 91 18.87 -5.85 -4.03
N SER A 92 19.27 -7.11 -4.14
CA SER A 92 19.56 -7.74 -5.43
C SER A 92 18.29 -7.87 -6.29
N ALA A 93 18.45 -8.10 -7.59
CA ALA A 93 17.31 -8.36 -8.48
C ALA A 93 16.49 -9.56 -8.00
N THR A 94 17.14 -10.62 -7.54
CA THR A 94 16.50 -11.82 -6.99
C THR A 94 15.71 -11.51 -5.71
N ASP A 95 16.26 -10.70 -4.81
CA ASP A 95 15.56 -10.32 -3.57
C ASP A 95 14.35 -9.45 -3.86
N LEU A 96 14.43 -8.54 -4.82
CA LEU A 96 13.30 -7.73 -5.27
C LEU A 96 12.21 -8.59 -5.90
N GLU A 97 12.56 -9.60 -6.66
CA GLU A 97 11.62 -10.55 -7.25
C GLU A 97 10.92 -11.39 -6.16
N ASN A 98 11.67 -11.91 -5.21
CA ASN A 98 11.13 -12.63 -4.06
C ASN A 98 10.18 -11.74 -3.23
N LEU A 99 10.56 -10.50 -2.99
CA LEU A 99 9.73 -9.52 -2.31
C LEU A 99 8.44 -9.22 -3.08
N PHE A 100 8.50 -9.10 -4.41
CA PHE A 100 7.34 -8.93 -5.26
C PHE A 100 6.38 -10.11 -5.13
N HIS A 101 6.87 -11.34 -5.24
CA HIS A 101 6.04 -12.54 -5.13
C HIS A 101 5.42 -12.70 -3.74
N ALA A 102 6.19 -12.49 -2.68
CA ALA A 102 5.67 -12.55 -1.31
C ALA A 102 4.57 -11.53 -1.06
N ARG A 103 4.75 -10.29 -1.55
CA ARG A 103 3.73 -9.23 -1.42
C ARG A 103 2.50 -9.49 -2.26
N SER A 104 2.66 -9.99 -3.49
CA SER A 104 1.53 -10.30 -4.38
C SER A 104 0.59 -11.32 -3.77
N LYS A 105 1.11 -12.34 -3.07
CA LYS A 105 0.31 -13.31 -2.32
C LYS A 105 -0.57 -12.64 -1.24
N ILE A 106 -0.05 -11.62 -0.58
CA ILE A 106 -0.79 -10.92 0.47
C ILE A 106 -1.75 -9.90 -0.14
N TYR A 107 -1.36 -9.20 -1.20
CA TYR A 107 -2.22 -8.23 -1.87
C TYR A 107 -3.42 -8.90 -2.56
N SER A 108 -3.32 -10.19 -2.94
CA SER A 108 -4.45 -10.94 -3.49
C SER A 108 -5.59 -11.16 -2.51
N PHE A 109 -5.41 -10.88 -1.22
CA PHE A 109 -6.50 -10.84 -0.21
C PHE A 109 -7.35 -9.57 -0.28
N ALA A 110 -7.02 -8.61 -1.14
CA ALA A 110 -7.88 -7.44 -1.38
C ALA A 110 -9.21 -7.85 -2.01
N ASP A 111 -10.29 -7.13 -1.69
CA ASP A 111 -11.63 -7.40 -2.23
C ASP A 111 -11.67 -7.34 -3.76
N PHE A 112 -10.86 -6.46 -4.34
CA PHE A 112 -10.78 -6.28 -5.79
C PHE A 112 -9.34 -6.16 -6.27
N THR A 113 -9.02 -6.86 -7.35
CA THR A 113 -7.79 -6.67 -8.12
C THR A 113 -8.11 -5.88 -9.39
N ILE A 114 -7.33 -4.84 -9.67
CA ILE A 114 -7.40 -4.03 -10.89
C ILE A 114 -6.09 -4.19 -11.64
N ASN A 115 -6.13 -4.83 -12.81
CA ASN A 115 -4.97 -4.92 -13.69
C ASN A 115 -4.76 -3.57 -14.36
N CYS A 116 -3.59 -2.97 -14.12
CA CYS A 116 -3.29 -1.58 -14.47
C CYS A 116 -2.30 -1.41 -15.62
N ASP A 117 -1.84 -2.50 -16.23
CA ASP A 117 -0.69 -2.51 -17.17
C ASP A 117 -0.79 -1.52 -18.34
N GLN A 118 -1.99 -1.33 -18.88
CA GLN A 118 -2.24 -0.48 -20.04
C GLN A 118 -3.21 0.66 -19.72
N LEU A 119 -3.47 0.92 -18.44
CA LEU A 119 -4.43 1.91 -18.01
C LEU A 119 -3.73 3.18 -17.55
N ASP A 120 -4.32 4.31 -17.90
CA ASP A 120 -3.96 5.59 -17.31
C ASP A 120 -4.58 5.77 -15.90
N LYS A 121 -4.21 6.87 -15.23
CA LYS A 121 -4.70 7.15 -13.86
C LYS A 121 -6.21 7.34 -13.80
N LYS A 122 -6.81 7.93 -14.85
CA LYS A 122 -8.24 8.20 -14.92
C LYS A 122 -9.03 6.91 -15.13
N GLU A 123 -8.55 6.05 -16.00
CA GLU A 123 -9.14 4.73 -16.25
C GLU A 123 -9.11 3.84 -15.00
N ILE A 124 -7.98 3.85 -14.27
CA ILE A 124 -7.86 3.13 -12.99
C ILE A 124 -8.87 3.67 -11.99
N ALA A 125 -8.96 5.00 -11.83
CA ALA A 125 -9.91 5.63 -10.91
C ALA A 125 -11.36 5.28 -11.28
N ASN A 126 -11.72 5.34 -12.56
CA ASN A 126 -13.07 4.96 -13.03
C ASN A 126 -13.40 3.50 -12.73
N LYS A 127 -12.43 2.58 -12.89
CA LYS A 127 -12.63 1.16 -12.53
C LYS A 127 -12.85 0.96 -11.03
N ILE A 128 -12.15 1.71 -10.18
CA ILE A 128 -12.35 1.69 -8.72
C ILE A 128 -13.76 2.18 -8.39
N ILE A 129 -14.15 3.35 -8.90
CA ILE A 129 -15.47 3.96 -8.66
C ILE A 129 -16.58 2.99 -9.07
N LYS A 130 -16.52 2.44 -10.29
CA LYS A 130 -17.52 1.50 -10.78
C LYS A 130 -17.67 0.27 -9.87
N LYS A 131 -16.57 -0.30 -9.39
CA LYS A 131 -16.62 -1.45 -8.46
C LYS A 131 -17.18 -1.06 -7.10
N TYR A 132 -16.85 0.12 -6.61
CA TYR A 132 -17.37 0.67 -5.36
C TYR A 132 -18.88 0.87 -5.42
N GLU A 133 -19.40 1.48 -6.50
CA GLU A 133 -20.83 1.71 -6.71
C GLU A 133 -21.61 0.40 -6.80
N ILE A 134 -21.12 -0.58 -7.56
CA ILE A 134 -21.76 -1.90 -7.69
C ILE A 134 -21.87 -2.59 -6.33
N LYS A 135 -20.87 -2.47 -5.48
CA LYS A 135 -20.89 -3.09 -4.14
C LYS A 135 -21.89 -2.42 -3.22
N ASN A 136 -21.95 -1.08 -3.23
CA ASN A 136 -22.85 -0.32 -2.37
C ASN A 136 -24.32 -0.37 -2.81
N ASN A 137 -24.58 -0.53 -4.11
CA ASN A 137 -25.95 -0.65 -4.63
C ASN A 137 -26.56 -2.07 -4.41
N LYS A 138 -25.76 -3.02 -3.93
CA LYS A 138 -26.19 -4.38 -3.59
C LYS A 138 -26.38 -4.60 -2.07
N SER A 139 -26.10 -3.57 -1.28
CA SER A 139 -26.26 -3.56 0.18
C SER A 139 -27.46 -2.74 0.57
#